data_9a5063046f8b98e1a306cd9690618575
#
_entry.id   9a5063046f8b98e1a306cd9690618575
#
_cell.length_a   1.000
_cell.length_b   1.000
_cell.length_c   1.000
_cell.angle_alpha   90.00
_cell.angle_beta   90.00
_cell.angle_gamma   90.00
#
_symmetry.space_group_name_H-M   'P 1'
#
loop_
_entity.id
_entity.type
_entity.pdbx_description
1 polymer ?
#
loop_
_entity_poly.entity_id
_entity_poly.type
_entity_poly.pdbx_seq_one_letter_code
_entity_poly.pdbx_strand_id
1 'polypeptide(L)'
;VLTDPTTGGVTASFAMLGDIILAEPGALIGFAGPRVIEQTIGQKLPEGFQRAEFQLEHGFVDAIVERKNLKITLNRILKMHHSRKGFADFDPLRMDDNYEPTELMRERAARAKGLTPWEKVKAARKVDRPSATDYMENIFDEFMEFHGDRYFRDDPAIVGGVAYLDGQPVTVIGIQKGKDFKDCMKHNYGMPSPEGYRKAIRLMKQAEKFGRPVITFVNTAGAYCGMEAEERGQGEAIARNLYELSLIHI
;
A
#
# COMPACT_ATOMS: atom_id res chain seq x y z
N VAL A 1 7.76 -4.46 16.49
CA VAL A 1 7.46 -5.90 16.31
C VAL A 1 6.57 -6.35 17.46
N LEU A 2 5.44 -6.98 17.13
CA LEU A 2 4.48 -7.52 18.08
C LEU A 2 4.75 -9.02 18.28
N THR A 3 4.97 -9.40 19.52
CA THR A 3 5.27 -10.79 19.93
C THR A 3 4.04 -11.43 20.61
N ASP A 4 4.10 -12.71 20.91
CA ASP A 4 3.01 -13.44 21.58
C ASP A 4 3.23 -13.49 23.10
N PRO A 5 2.35 -12.90 23.92
CA PRO A 5 1.25 -12.01 23.59
C PRO A 5 1.66 -10.52 23.59
N THR A 6 0.99 -9.70 22.79
CA THR A 6 1.00 -8.23 22.91
C THR A 6 -0.41 -7.76 23.22
N THR A 7 -0.72 -7.48 24.50
CA THR A 7 -2.09 -7.17 24.94
C THR A 7 -2.13 -6.02 25.96
N GLY A 8 -3.33 -5.53 26.24
CA GLY A 8 -3.58 -4.51 27.24
C GLY A 8 -3.02 -3.13 26.89
N GLY A 9 -2.45 -2.47 27.88
CA GLY A 9 -1.91 -1.12 27.73
C GLY A 9 -0.77 -1.01 26.72
N VAL A 10 -0.03 -2.09 26.45
CA VAL A 10 1.03 -2.12 25.45
C VAL A 10 0.45 -1.93 24.05
N THR A 11 -0.61 -2.66 23.71
CA THR A 11 -1.32 -2.51 22.43
C THR A 11 -1.98 -1.13 22.34
N ALA A 12 -2.63 -0.67 23.40
CA ALA A 12 -3.31 0.62 23.43
C ALA A 12 -2.37 1.85 23.53
N SER A 13 -1.07 1.65 23.38
CA SER A 13 -0.07 2.72 23.47
C SER A 13 0.99 2.60 22.37
N PHE A 14 2.25 2.56 22.74
CA PHE A 14 3.34 2.65 21.79
C PHE A 14 3.41 1.51 20.74
N ALA A 15 2.86 0.33 21.04
CA ALA A 15 2.94 -0.81 20.13
C ALA A 15 2.19 -0.56 18.81
N MET A 16 1.08 0.18 18.84
CA MET A 16 0.27 0.51 17.66
C MET A 16 0.60 1.88 17.05
N LEU A 17 1.62 2.57 17.56
CA LEU A 17 2.08 3.86 17.03
C LEU A 17 3.25 3.73 16.04
N GLY A 18 3.68 2.52 15.73
CA GLY A 18 4.76 2.29 14.79
C GLY A 18 4.39 2.69 13.36
N ASP A 19 5.34 3.29 12.64
CA ASP A 19 5.19 3.55 11.20
C ASP A 19 5.09 2.25 10.41
N ILE A 20 5.81 1.21 10.86
CA ILE A 20 5.77 -0.15 10.34
C ILE A 20 5.58 -1.10 11.52
N ILE A 21 4.54 -1.90 11.46
CA ILE A 21 4.17 -2.84 12.51
C ILE A 21 4.28 -4.27 11.95
N LEU A 22 5.22 -5.04 12.50
CA LEU A 22 5.41 -6.44 12.19
C LEU A 22 4.83 -7.30 13.32
N ALA A 23 4.30 -8.46 13.01
CA ALA A 23 3.84 -9.44 13.99
C ALA A 23 4.51 -10.80 13.78
N GLU A 24 4.70 -11.58 14.85
CA GLU A 24 5.06 -12.98 14.74
C GLU A 24 3.83 -13.81 14.36
N PRO A 25 3.99 -14.92 13.59
CA PRO A 25 2.87 -15.78 13.21
C PRO A 25 2.09 -16.29 14.43
N GLY A 26 0.78 -16.24 14.36
CA GLY A 26 -0.11 -16.72 15.41
C GLY A 26 -0.08 -15.91 16.72
N ALA A 27 0.66 -14.81 16.81
CA ALA A 27 0.76 -13.98 18.01
C ALA A 27 -0.61 -13.42 18.42
N LEU A 28 -0.91 -13.50 19.72
CA LEU A 28 -2.11 -12.89 20.31
C LEU A 28 -1.88 -11.38 20.45
N ILE A 29 -2.66 -10.58 19.72
CA ILE A 29 -2.53 -9.12 19.68
C ILE A 29 -3.91 -8.50 19.89
N GLY A 30 -4.07 -7.73 20.95
CA GLY A 30 -5.36 -7.05 21.22
C GLY A 30 -5.32 -6.21 22.47
N PHE A 31 -6.28 -5.30 22.61
CA PHE A 31 -6.39 -4.49 23.82
C PHE A 31 -6.92 -5.33 24.99
N ALA A 32 -8.15 -5.80 24.91
CA ALA A 32 -8.72 -6.71 25.90
C ALA A 32 -8.38 -8.17 25.52
N GLY A 33 -7.79 -8.92 26.44
CA GLY A 33 -7.53 -10.34 26.20
C GLY A 33 -8.82 -11.14 26.01
N PRO A 34 -8.76 -12.30 25.31
CA PRO A 34 -9.95 -13.12 25.02
C PRO A 34 -10.79 -13.44 26.25
N ARG A 35 -10.17 -13.79 27.37
CA ARG A 35 -10.87 -14.08 28.63
C ARG A 35 -11.67 -12.90 29.15
N VAL A 36 -11.11 -11.68 29.05
CA VAL A 36 -11.78 -10.46 29.50
C VAL A 36 -13.01 -10.18 28.63
N ILE A 37 -12.88 -10.32 27.32
CA ILE A 37 -13.98 -10.13 26.37
C ILE A 37 -15.08 -11.15 26.63
N GLU A 38 -14.74 -12.44 26.70
CA GLU A 38 -15.69 -13.52 26.92
C GLU A 38 -16.46 -13.35 28.26
N GLN A 39 -15.75 -12.98 29.31
CA GLN A 39 -16.38 -12.73 30.63
C GLN A 39 -17.26 -11.47 30.66
N THR A 40 -16.89 -10.44 29.89
CA THR A 40 -17.61 -9.17 29.88
C THR A 40 -18.82 -9.21 28.97
N ILE A 41 -18.67 -9.79 27.78
CA ILE A 41 -19.74 -9.83 26.77
C ILE A 41 -20.57 -11.13 26.89
N GLY A 42 -20.04 -12.17 27.51
CA GLY A 42 -20.66 -13.48 27.60
C GLY A 42 -20.74 -14.25 26.28
N GLN A 43 -19.92 -13.88 25.29
CA GLN A 43 -19.87 -14.53 23.98
C GLN A 43 -18.55 -15.24 23.77
N LYS A 44 -18.61 -16.41 23.17
CA LYS A 44 -17.41 -17.14 22.75
C LYS A 44 -16.84 -16.49 21.49
N LEU A 45 -15.55 -16.20 21.52
CA LEU A 45 -14.87 -15.58 20.39
C LEU A 45 -14.65 -16.58 19.24
N PRO A 46 -14.70 -16.11 17.98
CA PRO A 46 -14.36 -16.93 16.82
C PRO A 46 -12.92 -17.44 16.90
N GLU A 47 -12.68 -18.62 16.29
CA GLU A 47 -11.33 -19.15 16.15
C GLU A 47 -10.45 -18.17 15.34
N GLY A 48 -9.22 -17.99 15.78
CA GLY A 48 -8.28 -17.04 15.15
C GLY A 48 -8.49 -15.57 15.52
N PHE A 49 -9.52 -15.22 16.27
CA PHE A 49 -9.76 -13.85 16.71
C PHE A 49 -8.57 -13.30 17.50
N GLN A 50 -8.19 -12.06 17.23
CA GLN A 50 -7.01 -11.38 17.81
C GLN A 50 -5.65 -12.05 17.51
N ARG A 51 -5.55 -12.97 16.58
CA ARG A 51 -4.26 -13.49 16.12
C ARG A 51 -3.61 -12.53 15.12
N ALA A 52 -2.31 -12.70 14.89
CA ALA A 52 -1.55 -11.87 13.94
C ALA A 52 -2.20 -11.85 12.55
N GLU A 53 -2.71 -13.00 12.09
CA GLU A 53 -3.41 -13.16 10.81
C GLU A 53 -4.69 -12.32 10.76
N PHE A 54 -5.47 -12.33 11.84
CA PHE A 54 -6.63 -11.47 11.99
C PHE A 54 -6.25 -9.98 11.95
N GLN A 55 -5.16 -9.60 12.62
CA GLN A 55 -4.69 -8.22 12.63
C GLN A 55 -4.20 -7.76 11.25
N LEU A 56 -3.60 -8.65 10.47
CA LEU A 56 -3.20 -8.37 9.09
C LEU A 56 -4.42 -8.18 8.18
N GLU A 57 -5.41 -9.06 8.28
CA GLU A 57 -6.66 -8.97 7.52
C GLU A 57 -7.43 -7.66 7.79
N HIS A 58 -7.43 -7.22 9.06
CA HIS A 58 -8.08 -5.98 9.49
C HIS A 58 -7.20 -4.73 9.34
N GLY A 59 -5.99 -4.88 8.80
CA GLY A 59 -5.13 -3.74 8.46
C GLY A 59 -4.41 -3.09 9.63
N PHE A 60 -4.23 -3.79 10.73
CA PHE A 60 -3.53 -3.28 11.92
C PHE A 60 -2.04 -3.61 11.96
N VAL A 61 -1.58 -4.54 11.14
CA VAL A 61 -0.16 -4.87 10.97
C VAL A 61 0.23 -4.84 9.49
N ASP A 62 1.51 -4.58 9.20
CA ASP A 62 2.00 -4.50 7.82
C ASP A 62 2.40 -5.87 7.28
N ALA A 63 3.00 -6.71 8.13
CA ALA A 63 3.42 -8.05 7.73
C ALA A 63 3.55 -8.98 8.93
N ILE A 64 3.40 -10.29 8.65
CA ILE A 64 3.68 -11.37 9.59
C ILE A 64 5.06 -11.92 9.24
N VAL A 65 5.97 -11.95 10.21
CA VAL A 65 7.37 -12.33 10.01
C VAL A 65 7.80 -13.34 11.07
N GLU A 66 8.22 -14.52 10.63
CA GLU A 66 8.79 -15.52 11.53
C GLU A 66 10.05 -14.98 12.24
N ARG A 67 10.20 -15.31 13.52
CA ARG A 67 11.32 -14.86 14.37
C ARG A 67 12.70 -15.06 13.72
N LYS A 68 12.90 -16.18 13.04
CA LYS A 68 14.18 -16.49 12.35
C LYS A 68 14.50 -15.49 11.23
N ASN A 69 13.48 -14.88 10.63
CA ASN A 69 13.59 -13.93 9.52
C ASN A 69 13.57 -12.46 9.98
N LEU A 70 13.24 -12.18 11.25
CA LEU A 70 13.08 -10.82 11.76
C LEU A 70 14.35 -9.97 11.57
N LYS A 71 15.53 -10.51 11.84
CA LYS A 71 16.79 -9.77 11.71
C LYS A 71 17.01 -9.28 10.27
N ILE A 72 16.76 -10.14 9.29
CA ILE A 72 16.93 -9.82 7.87
C ILE A 72 15.88 -8.80 7.45
N THR A 73 14.63 -9.01 7.81
CA THR A 73 13.52 -8.10 7.51
C THR A 73 13.72 -6.71 8.12
N LEU A 74 14.10 -6.65 9.41
CA LEU A 74 14.38 -5.39 10.08
C LEU A 74 15.56 -4.64 9.43
N ASN A 75 16.65 -5.35 9.09
CA ASN A 75 17.78 -4.73 8.41
C ASN A 75 17.37 -4.15 7.05
N ARG A 76 16.52 -4.85 6.30
CA ARG A 76 15.99 -4.39 5.01
C ARG A 76 15.14 -3.14 5.19
N ILE A 77 14.16 -3.17 6.13
CA ILE A 77 13.32 -2.02 6.46
C ILE A 77 14.18 -0.80 6.86
N LEU A 78 15.11 -0.99 7.79
CA LEU A 78 15.95 0.10 8.29
C LEU A 78 16.82 0.71 7.18
N LYS A 79 17.37 -0.10 6.27
CA LYS A 79 18.10 0.41 5.10
C LYS A 79 17.21 1.27 4.20
N MET A 80 15.98 0.82 3.92
CA MET A 80 15.02 1.56 3.09
C MET A 80 14.50 2.85 3.76
N HIS A 81 14.61 2.95 5.10
CA HIS A 81 14.19 4.13 5.86
C HIS A 81 15.38 4.99 6.32
N HIS A 82 16.60 4.60 6.00
CA HIS A 82 17.77 5.41 6.28
C HIS A 82 17.79 6.62 5.34
N SER A 83 17.29 7.76 5.82
CA SER A 83 17.43 9.02 5.09
C SER A 83 18.90 9.42 5.12
N ARG A 84 19.59 9.31 4.00
CA ARG A 84 20.80 10.13 3.81
C ARG A 84 20.33 11.58 3.86
N LYS A 85 20.87 12.38 4.76
CA LYS A 85 20.75 13.84 4.69
C LYS A 85 21.20 14.26 3.30
N GLY A 86 20.26 14.67 2.46
CA GLY A 86 20.54 15.17 1.12
C GLY A 86 19.87 14.35 0.02
N PHE A 87 18.54 14.45 -0.11
CA PHE A 87 17.92 14.42 -1.44
C PHE A 87 18.31 15.66 -2.27
N ALA A 88 19.31 16.46 -1.78
CA ALA A 88 19.76 17.66 -2.44
C ALA A 88 20.32 17.40 -3.87
N ASP A 89 20.69 16.16 -4.16
CA ASP A 89 21.18 15.78 -5.49
C ASP A 89 20.14 15.04 -6.34
N PHE A 90 18.96 14.74 -5.79
CA PHE A 90 17.86 14.20 -6.58
C PHE A 90 17.07 15.36 -7.20
N ASP A 91 17.38 15.70 -8.42
CA ASP A 91 16.55 16.56 -9.26
C ASP A 91 15.55 15.69 -10.04
N PRO A 92 14.28 15.59 -9.60
CA PRO A 92 13.28 14.78 -10.30
C PRO A 92 12.95 15.36 -11.69
N LEU A 93 13.38 16.59 -11.96
CA LEU A 93 13.23 17.26 -13.25
C LEU A 93 14.49 17.14 -14.11
N ARG A 94 15.55 16.55 -13.59
CA ARG A 94 16.73 16.20 -14.38
C ARG A 94 16.40 15.00 -15.26
N MET A 95 15.52 15.24 -16.21
CA MET A 95 15.36 14.35 -17.34
C MET A 95 16.70 14.26 -18.02
N ASP A 96 17.16 13.05 -18.30
CA ASP A 96 18.31 12.86 -19.16
C ASP A 96 17.95 13.52 -20.51
N ASP A 97 18.54 14.67 -20.78
CA ASP A 97 18.35 15.40 -22.04
C ASP A 97 18.73 14.56 -23.27
N ASN A 98 19.40 13.44 -23.04
CA ASN A 98 19.79 12.45 -24.04
C ASN A 98 18.82 11.27 -24.12
N TYR A 99 17.67 11.28 -23.40
CA TYR A 99 16.70 10.22 -23.52
C TYR A 99 16.08 10.17 -24.91
N GLU A 100 16.52 9.23 -25.70
CA GLU A 100 15.89 8.89 -26.99
C GLU A 100 14.88 7.76 -26.80
N PRO A 101 13.60 7.97 -27.16
CA PRO A 101 12.62 6.88 -27.16
C PRO A 101 13.09 5.73 -28.02
N THR A 102 13.00 4.52 -27.51
CA THR A 102 13.33 3.31 -28.28
C THR A 102 12.45 3.23 -29.53
N GLU A 103 12.90 2.49 -30.54
CA GLU A 103 12.15 2.29 -31.78
C GLU A 103 10.74 1.73 -31.51
N LEU A 104 10.63 0.78 -30.57
CA LEU A 104 9.36 0.23 -30.09
C LEU A 104 8.43 1.30 -29.49
N MET A 105 8.99 2.27 -28.75
CA MET A 105 8.19 3.39 -28.20
C MET A 105 7.70 4.33 -29.30
N ARG A 106 8.56 4.61 -30.29
CA ARG A 106 8.18 5.42 -31.48
C ARG A 106 7.08 4.74 -32.29
N GLU A 107 7.18 3.42 -32.52
CA GLU A 107 6.13 2.63 -33.19
C GLU A 107 4.82 2.64 -32.43
N ARG A 108 4.87 2.42 -31.10
CA ARG A 108 3.68 2.46 -30.24
C ARG A 108 3.02 3.84 -30.24
N ALA A 109 3.81 4.91 -30.17
CA ALA A 109 3.31 6.27 -30.27
C ALA A 109 2.68 6.55 -31.61
N ALA A 110 3.24 6.08 -32.71
CA ALA A 110 2.68 6.23 -34.05
C ALA A 110 1.35 5.48 -34.19
N ARG A 111 1.26 4.25 -33.68
CA ARG A 111 -0.01 3.47 -33.64
C ARG A 111 -1.08 4.19 -32.81
N ALA A 112 -0.70 4.79 -31.67
CA ALA A 112 -1.63 5.51 -30.80
C ALA A 112 -2.20 6.78 -31.44
N LYS A 113 -1.46 7.43 -32.33
CA LYS A 113 -1.92 8.64 -33.06
C LYS A 113 -3.08 8.36 -34.02
N GLY A 114 -3.14 7.13 -34.57
CA GLY A 114 -4.20 6.71 -35.48
C GLY A 114 -5.50 6.26 -34.81
N LEU A 115 -5.53 6.11 -33.48
CA LEU A 115 -6.70 5.60 -32.76
C LEU A 115 -7.74 6.70 -32.54
N THR A 116 -9.01 6.36 -32.77
CA THR A 116 -10.15 7.17 -32.34
C THR A 116 -10.19 7.30 -30.81
N PRO A 117 -10.87 8.31 -30.25
CA PRO A 117 -11.02 8.45 -28.79
C PRO A 117 -11.58 7.18 -28.12
N TRP A 118 -12.53 6.52 -28.76
CA TRP A 118 -13.11 5.28 -28.25
C TRP A 118 -12.13 4.09 -28.25
N GLU A 119 -11.33 3.96 -29.28
CA GLU A 119 -10.26 2.94 -29.34
C GLU A 119 -9.19 3.17 -28.31
N LYS A 120 -8.86 4.43 -28.00
CA LYS A 120 -7.95 4.76 -26.88
C LYS A 120 -8.53 4.32 -25.54
N VAL A 121 -9.82 4.57 -25.30
CA VAL A 121 -10.52 4.11 -24.09
C VAL A 121 -10.52 2.57 -24.00
N LYS A 122 -10.82 1.87 -25.09
CA LYS A 122 -10.75 0.42 -25.13
C LYS A 122 -9.34 -0.10 -24.86
N ALA A 123 -8.33 0.51 -25.48
CA ALA A 123 -6.94 0.13 -25.26
C ALA A 123 -6.49 0.36 -23.80
N ALA A 124 -6.91 1.48 -23.20
CA ALA A 124 -6.62 1.78 -21.80
C ALA A 124 -7.27 0.79 -20.81
N ARG A 125 -8.39 0.18 -21.20
CA ARG A 125 -9.16 -0.76 -20.36
C ARG A 125 -8.85 -2.24 -20.59
N LYS A 126 -7.94 -2.56 -21.50
CA LYS A 126 -7.53 -3.95 -21.74
C LYS A 126 -6.95 -4.58 -20.48
N VAL A 127 -7.28 -5.85 -20.26
CA VAL A 127 -6.83 -6.63 -19.10
C VAL A 127 -5.37 -7.10 -19.27
N ASP A 128 -4.93 -7.28 -20.50
CA ASP A 128 -3.58 -7.71 -20.88
C ASP A 128 -2.49 -6.63 -20.74
N ARG A 129 -2.86 -5.45 -20.24
CA ARG A 129 -1.89 -4.39 -19.93
C ARG A 129 -1.14 -4.69 -18.65
N PRO A 130 0.13 -4.23 -18.54
CA PRO A 130 0.85 -4.32 -17.28
C PRO A 130 0.05 -3.67 -16.13
N SER A 131 -0.01 -4.38 -15.02
CA SER A 131 -0.64 -3.93 -13.77
C SER A 131 0.36 -3.12 -12.92
N ALA A 132 -0.10 -2.54 -11.81
CA ALA A 132 0.79 -1.81 -10.91
C ALA A 132 1.93 -2.70 -10.38
N THR A 133 1.62 -3.96 -10.02
CA THR A 133 2.63 -4.90 -9.54
C THR A 133 3.64 -5.27 -10.62
N ASP A 134 3.23 -5.38 -11.90
CA ASP A 134 4.19 -5.63 -12.98
C ASP A 134 5.19 -4.48 -13.13
N TYR A 135 4.74 -3.22 -12.98
CA TYR A 135 5.66 -2.09 -12.96
C TYR A 135 6.58 -2.10 -11.74
N MET A 136 6.02 -2.42 -10.56
CA MET A 136 6.80 -2.47 -9.32
C MET A 136 7.90 -3.53 -9.39
N GLU A 137 7.60 -4.71 -9.92
CA GLU A 137 8.54 -5.82 -10.05
C GLU A 137 9.65 -5.57 -11.09
N ASN A 138 9.37 -4.76 -12.12
CA ASN A 138 10.30 -4.54 -13.23
C ASN A 138 11.09 -3.22 -13.17
N ILE A 139 10.62 -2.24 -12.38
CA ILE A 139 11.26 -0.92 -12.29
C ILE A 139 12.09 -0.78 -11.02
N PHE A 140 11.64 -1.40 -9.92
CA PHE A 140 12.24 -1.18 -8.61
C PHE A 140 12.97 -2.41 -8.11
N ASP A 141 14.03 -2.14 -7.37
CA ASP A 141 14.73 -3.17 -6.59
C ASP A 141 14.07 -3.27 -5.20
N GLU A 142 13.99 -4.51 -4.68
CA GLU A 142 13.59 -4.78 -3.29
C GLU A 142 12.26 -4.15 -2.86
N PHE A 143 11.21 -4.24 -3.66
CA PHE A 143 9.89 -3.75 -3.23
C PHE A 143 9.39 -4.51 -2.00
N MET A 144 9.00 -3.76 -0.97
CA MET A 144 8.40 -4.26 0.26
C MET A 144 7.00 -3.68 0.42
N GLU A 145 5.97 -4.52 0.31
CA GLU A 145 4.58 -4.11 0.46
C GLU A 145 4.22 -3.86 1.93
N PHE A 146 3.41 -2.83 2.17
CA PHE A 146 2.83 -2.50 3.46
C PHE A 146 1.31 -2.53 3.38
N HIS A 147 0.68 -3.15 4.37
CA HIS A 147 -0.75 -3.42 4.39
C HIS A 147 -1.52 -2.54 5.37
N GLY A 148 -2.81 -2.36 5.07
CA GLY A 148 -3.82 -1.85 5.99
C GLY A 148 -3.87 -0.34 6.19
N ASP A 149 -5.06 0.10 6.57
CA ASP A 149 -5.38 1.51 6.81
C ASP A 149 -5.21 1.96 8.28
N ARG A 150 -4.95 1.04 9.20
CA ARG A 150 -4.87 1.24 10.66
C ARG A 150 -6.21 1.53 11.36
N TYR A 151 -7.32 1.43 10.62
CA TYR A 151 -8.65 1.72 11.19
C TYR A 151 -9.60 0.53 11.09
N PHE A 152 -9.60 -0.18 9.95
CA PHE A 152 -10.57 -1.23 9.71
C PHE A 152 -9.97 -2.46 9.03
N ARG A 153 -9.37 -2.32 7.84
CA ARG A 153 -8.82 -3.45 7.09
C ARG A 153 -7.82 -3.03 6.02
N ASP A 154 -7.29 -4.00 5.31
CA ASP A 154 -6.56 -3.77 4.07
C ASP A 154 -7.52 -3.71 2.86
N ASP A 155 -7.05 -3.06 1.80
CA ASP A 155 -7.72 -3.05 0.49
C ASP A 155 -6.72 -3.48 -0.60
N PRO A 156 -6.93 -4.65 -1.22
CA PRO A 156 -6.04 -5.15 -2.25
C PRO A 156 -6.10 -4.34 -3.55
N ALA A 157 -7.08 -3.46 -3.74
CA ALA A 157 -7.12 -2.54 -4.88
C ALA A 157 -6.00 -1.48 -4.83
N ILE A 158 -5.41 -1.24 -3.65
CA ILE A 158 -4.21 -0.42 -3.48
C ILE A 158 -3.06 -1.30 -3.02
N VAL A 159 -2.00 -1.35 -3.82
CA VAL A 159 -0.72 -1.96 -3.47
C VAL A 159 0.29 -0.85 -3.24
N GLY A 160 1.00 -0.88 -2.14
CA GLY A 160 1.98 0.17 -1.86
C GLY A 160 2.95 -0.20 -0.76
N GLY A 161 4.08 0.46 -0.76
CA GLY A 161 5.16 0.18 0.17
C GLY A 161 6.41 1.00 -0.13
N VAL A 162 7.55 0.46 0.20
CA VAL A 162 8.86 1.06 -0.07
C VAL A 162 9.69 0.18 -1.01
N ALA A 163 10.50 0.83 -1.82
CA ALA A 163 11.38 0.17 -2.77
C ALA A 163 12.66 0.98 -2.97
N TYR A 164 13.60 0.43 -3.72
CA TYR A 164 14.72 1.20 -4.23
C TYR A 164 14.55 1.49 -5.74
N LEU A 165 14.88 2.71 -6.13
CA LEU A 165 15.03 3.12 -7.52
C LEU A 165 16.47 3.65 -7.67
N ASP A 166 17.30 2.95 -8.42
CA ASP A 166 18.74 3.27 -8.57
C ASP A 166 19.47 3.51 -7.23
N GLY A 167 19.17 2.66 -6.24
CA GLY A 167 19.74 2.74 -4.91
C GLY A 167 19.14 3.84 -4.01
N GLN A 168 18.15 4.60 -4.47
CA GLN A 168 17.43 5.61 -3.69
C GLN A 168 16.13 5.01 -3.13
N PRO A 169 15.86 5.16 -1.82
CA PRO A 169 14.61 4.69 -1.24
C PRO A 169 13.44 5.58 -1.68
N VAL A 170 12.40 4.95 -2.21
CA VAL A 170 11.17 5.61 -2.66
C VAL A 170 9.94 4.95 -2.04
N THR A 171 8.84 5.70 -1.93
CA THR A 171 7.54 5.14 -1.60
C THR A 171 6.76 4.93 -2.90
N VAL A 172 6.24 3.73 -3.10
CA VAL A 172 5.51 3.37 -4.31
C VAL A 172 4.07 3.01 -3.94
N ILE A 173 3.11 3.60 -4.66
CA ILE A 173 1.68 3.35 -4.44
C ILE A 173 1.03 3.10 -5.81
N GLY A 174 0.32 1.99 -5.96
CA GLY A 174 -0.32 1.65 -7.22
C GLY A 174 -1.75 1.16 -7.06
N ILE A 175 -2.61 1.50 -8.03
CA ILE A 175 -3.93 0.90 -8.14
C ILE A 175 -3.80 -0.40 -8.90
N GLN A 176 -4.09 -1.50 -8.21
CA GLN A 176 -4.04 -2.86 -8.76
C GLN A 176 -5.41 -3.26 -9.29
N LYS A 177 -5.47 -3.62 -10.57
CA LYS A 177 -6.72 -3.96 -11.23
C LYS A 177 -6.99 -5.47 -11.32
N GLY A 178 -5.93 -6.26 -11.32
CA GLY A 178 -5.98 -7.70 -11.59
C GLY A 178 -5.73 -8.06 -13.06
N LYS A 179 -5.32 -9.31 -13.28
CA LYS A 179 -4.88 -9.84 -14.60
C LYS A 179 -5.88 -10.79 -15.24
N ASP A 180 -6.70 -11.43 -14.44
CA ASP A 180 -7.79 -12.31 -14.88
C ASP A 180 -9.08 -11.99 -14.11
N PHE A 181 -10.16 -12.70 -14.41
CA PHE A 181 -11.46 -12.45 -13.80
C PHE A 181 -11.42 -12.61 -12.26
N LYS A 182 -10.79 -13.67 -11.76
CA LYS A 182 -10.70 -13.95 -10.33
C LYS A 182 -9.83 -12.92 -9.62
N ASP A 183 -8.72 -12.56 -10.23
CA ASP A 183 -7.79 -11.56 -9.71
C ASP A 183 -8.41 -10.14 -9.77
N CYS A 184 -9.15 -9.83 -10.84
CA CYS A 184 -9.93 -8.58 -10.91
C CYS A 184 -10.97 -8.48 -9.78
N MET A 185 -11.69 -9.58 -9.48
CA MET A 185 -12.64 -9.61 -8.36
C MET A 185 -11.93 -9.36 -7.02
N LYS A 186 -10.77 -10.01 -6.78
CA LYS A 186 -9.97 -9.82 -5.58
C LYS A 186 -9.56 -8.35 -5.38
N HIS A 187 -9.18 -7.68 -6.46
CA HIS A 187 -8.74 -6.28 -6.45
C HIS A 187 -9.87 -5.29 -6.75
N ASN A 188 -11.13 -5.73 -6.62
CA ASN A 188 -12.32 -4.91 -6.89
C ASN A 188 -12.22 -4.14 -8.23
N TYR A 189 -11.66 -4.79 -9.26
CA TYR A 189 -11.46 -4.22 -10.61
C TYR A 189 -10.64 -2.92 -10.62
N GLY A 190 -9.79 -2.70 -9.63
CA GLY A 190 -9.03 -1.46 -9.45
C GLY A 190 -9.90 -0.30 -9.00
N MET A 191 -10.97 -0.57 -8.27
CA MET A 191 -11.85 0.43 -7.66
C MET A 191 -11.62 0.44 -6.14
N PRO A 192 -10.77 1.32 -5.61
CA PRO A 192 -10.44 1.32 -4.18
C PRO A 192 -11.63 1.67 -3.29
N SER A 193 -11.71 0.99 -2.17
CA SER A 193 -12.56 1.30 -1.02
C SER A 193 -11.94 2.40 -0.15
N PRO A 194 -12.65 2.97 0.84
CA PRO A 194 -12.08 3.97 1.75
C PRO A 194 -10.78 3.53 2.42
N GLU A 195 -10.65 2.24 2.73
CA GLU A 195 -9.47 1.65 3.36
C GLU A 195 -8.23 1.74 2.44
N GLY A 196 -8.41 1.56 1.14
CA GLY A 196 -7.33 1.72 0.16
C GLY A 196 -6.81 3.16 0.10
N TYR A 197 -7.71 4.12 0.09
CA TYR A 197 -7.34 5.54 0.13
C TYR A 197 -6.64 5.92 1.44
N ARG A 198 -7.11 5.41 2.59
CA ARG A 198 -6.47 5.64 3.90
C ARG A 198 -5.09 4.98 3.97
N LYS A 199 -4.92 3.78 3.41
CA LYS A 199 -3.61 3.14 3.25
C LYS A 199 -2.67 4.02 2.44
N ALA A 200 -3.12 4.57 1.31
CA ALA A 200 -2.34 5.48 0.49
C ALA A 200 -1.90 6.74 1.27
N ILE A 201 -2.82 7.40 2.00
CA ILE A 201 -2.48 8.54 2.87
C ILE A 201 -1.41 8.16 3.89
N ARG A 202 -1.57 7.02 4.54
CA ARG A 202 -0.60 6.53 5.54
C ARG A 202 0.79 6.40 4.95
N LEU A 203 0.90 5.83 3.75
CA LEU A 203 2.17 5.67 3.05
C LEU A 203 2.76 7.02 2.60
N MET A 204 1.92 7.95 2.16
CA MET A 204 2.36 9.31 1.80
C MET A 204 2.90 10.06 3.02
N LYS A 205 2.21 10.02 4.16
CA LYS A 205 2.70 10.62 5.41
C LYS A 205 3.98 9.97 5.93
N GLN A 206 4.13 8.68 5.74
CA GLN A 206 5.38 7.98 6.05
C GLN A 206 6.50 8.44 5.10
N ALA A 207 6.20 8.64 3.82
CA ALA A 207 7.17 9.16 2.84
C ALA A 207 7.64 10.57 3.22
N GLU A 208 6.72 11.46 3.58
CA GLU A 208 7.02 12.81 4.08
C GLU A 208 7.93 12.77 5.31
N LYS A 209 7.56 11.97 6.32
CA LYS A 209 8.34 11.83 7.55
C LYS A 209 9.78 11.39 7.32
N PHE A 210 10.01 10.51 6.35
CA PHE A 210 11.34 9.96 6.04
C PHE A 210 12.01 10.60 4.82
N GLY A 211 11.40 11.63 4.23
CA GLY A 211 11.95 12.37 3.09
C GLY A 211 12.09 11.53 1.82
N ARG A 212 11.17 10.59 1.58
CA ARG A 212 11.17 9.75 0.38
C ARG A 212 10.26 10.31 -0.71
N PRO A 213 10.68 10.32 -1.98
CA PRO A 213 9.77 10.59 -3.10
C PRO A 213 8.61 9.58 -3.14
N VAL A 214 7.46 10.04 -3.59
CA VAL A 214 6.28 9.20 -3.80
C VAL A 214 6.07 8.99 -5.29
N ILE A 215 6.01 7.74 -5.72
CA ILE A 215 5.73 7.33 -7.09
C ILE A 215 4.38 6.64 -7.12
N THR A 216 3.47 7.12 -7.98
CA THR A 216 2.11 6.59 -8.08
C THR A 216 1.82 5.97 -9.44
N PHE A 217 1.21 4.77 -9.45
CA PHE A 217 0.70 4.12 -10.65
C PHE A 217 -0.83 4.14 -10.63
N VAL A 218 -1.44 4.91 -11.52
CA VAL A 218 -2.90 5.10 -11.55
C VAL A 218 -3.50 4.34 -12.73
N ASN A 219 -4.31 3.33 -12.43
CA ASN A 219 -5.07 2.56 -13.43
C ASN A 219 -6.41 2.12 -12.85
N THR A 220 -7.40 3.00 -12.90
CA THR A 220 -8.72 2.77 -12.31
C THR A 220 -9.84 3.18 -13.26
N ALA A 221 -11.00 2.56 -13.10
CA ALA A 221 -12.25 3.03 -13.71
C ALA A 221 -12.95 4.09 -12.84
N GLY A 222 -12.64 4.14 -11.56
CA GLY A 222 -13.19 5.04 -10.54
C GLY A 222 -13.04 4.46 -9.16
N ALA A 223 -13.56 5.15 -8.15
CA ALA A 223 -13.64 4.65 -6.78
C ALA A 223 -14.78 3.62 -6.65
N TYR A 224 -14.71 2.74 -5.65
CA TYR A 224 -15.82 1.83 -5.35
C TYR A 224 -17.02 2.62 -4.83
N CYS A 225 -18.19 2.37 -5.46
CA CYS A 225 -19.43 3.10 -5.21
C CYS A 225 -20.46 2.30 -4.41
N GLY A 226 -20.05 1.30 -3.65
CA GLY A 226 -20.93 0.49 -2.82
C GLY A 226 -21.42 1.24 -1.57
N MET A 227 -22.61 0.84 -1.07
CA MET A 227 -23.21 1.41 0.16
C MET A 227 -22.23 1.35 1.34
N GLU A 228 -21.58 0.20 1.52
CA GLU A 228 -20.56 0.03 2.57
C GLU A 228 -19.37 1.00 2.45
N ALA A 229 -19.02 1.43 1.23
CA ALA A 229 -17.96 2.41 1.04
C ALA A 229 -18.42 3.81 1.46
N GLU A 230 -19.67 4.17 1.14
CA GLU A 230 -20.26 5.43 1.60
C GLU A 230 -20.37 5.48 3.12
N GLU A 231 -20.85 4.41 3.76
CA GLU A 231 -20.92 4.29 5.22
C GLU A 231 -19.56 4.46 5.90
N ARG A 232 -18.47 4.09 5.23
CA ARG A 232 -17.11 4.22 5.73
C ARG A 232 -16.37 5.45 5.20
N GLY A 233 -17.08 6.40 4.57
CA GLY A 233 -16.56 7.72 4.21
C GLY A 233 -15.72 7.74 2.94
N GLN A 234 -16.20 7.13 1.84
CA GLN A 234 -15.50 7.10 0.54
C GLN A 234 -15.12 8.50 0.05
N GLY A 235 -16.06 9.44 0.10
CA GLY A 235 -15.83 10.82 -0.35
C GLY A 235 -14.75 11.54 0.48
N GLU A 236 -14.79 11.38 1.80
CA GLU A 236 -13.78 11.96 2.70
C GLU A 236 -12.39 11.35 2.45
N ALA A 237 -12.31 10.04 2.32
CA ALA A 237 -11.05 9.36 2.09
C ALA A 237 -10.38 9.80 0.76
N ILE A 238 -11.16 10.04 -0.30
CA ILE A 238 -10.65 10.57 -1.57
C ILE A 238 -10.21 12.04 -1.40
N ALA A 239 -11.06 12.88 -0.82
CA ALA A 239 -10.77 14.29 -0.60
C ALA A 239 -9.50 14.48 0.22
N ARG A 240 -9.33 13.65 1.27
CA ARG A 240 -8.13 13.67 2.10
C ARG A 240 -6.86 13.32 1.34
N ASN A 241 -6.92 12.35 0.43
CA ASN A 241 -5.77 12.02 -0.43
C ASN A 241 -5.36 13.20 -1.31
N LEU A 242 -6.32 13.90 -1.93
CA LEU A 242 -6.03 15.07 -2.75
C LEU A 242 -5.37 16.18 -1.93
N TYR A 243 -5.89 16.44 -0.73
CA TYR A 243 -5.35 17.45 0.17
C TYR A 243 -3.92 17.10 0.61
N GLU A 244 -3.71 15.92 1.19
CA GLU A 244 -2.39 15.50 1.71
C GLU A 244 -1.35 15.41 0.59
N LEU A 245 -1.70 14.89 -0.58
CA LEU A 245 -0.76 14.82 -1.70
C LEU A 245 -0.36 16.20 -2.22
N SER A 246 -1.24 17.21 -2.12
CA SER A 246 -0.90 18.58 -2.50
C SER A 246 0.08 19.26 -1.53
N LEU A 247 0.14 18.80 -0.27
CA LEU A 247 1.01 19.37 0.76
C LEU A 247 2.39 18.70 0.84
N ILE A 248 2.52 17.45 0.42
CA ILE A 248 3.76 16.68 0.56
C ILE A 248 4.96 17.30 -0.19
N HIS A 249 4.71 18.18 -1.14
CA HIS A 249 5.72 18.88 -1.92
C HIS A 249 6.03 20.31 -1.42
N ILE A 250 5.38 20.74 -0.36
CA ILE A 250 5.59 22.04 0.27
C ILE A 250 6.50 21.88 1.48
#